data_4f6739d08d5610fe01bb5620eb90794f
#
_entry.id   4f6739d08d5610fe01bb5620eb90794f
#
_cell.length_a   1.000
_cell.length_b   1.000
_cell.length_c   1.000
_cell.angle_alpha   90.00
_cell.angle_beta   90.00
_cell.angle_gamma   90.00
#
_symmetry.space_group_name_H-M   'P 1'
#
loop_
_entity.id
_entity.type
_entity.pdbx_description
1 polymer ?
#
loop_
_entity_poly.entity_id
_entity_poly.type
_entity_poly.pdbx_seq_one_letter_code
_entity_poly.pdbx_strand_id
1 'polypeptide(L)'
;RQELLQIKVERLEEANNHVDTSAEQLSVIKEDATQLIEDIKTVENEVDNIVNQPNNIIIEQTSKPKKRFGLKQKILKAFNVDTESMDDDQLDLIGDNIGKSMIVAGCAGSGKSVIAMYKAQQILEAGGDVILIAFTKSLNRYMSQGKANTLDKKFFYHWQWIDQGMPSADYIIVDEIQDFDKKEILQFIHAAKKCFYFFGDTAQSIYKAFGKMTMTIDQISQMTGVAVSRLYNNYRLPKPVAKITQDYLGLDEKNDKVRDFSESLYLSKENALPVIMSCESKQEQINKIISITRKNKYRNVGILVADNEMVIEIMNSFTSSKFACEFKYNAGYNDLRNKDTLNFKTEHPKLMTYHSAKGLQFETVIIPFYNGARNTDEKKALYVAMTRTYR
;
A
#
# COMPACT_ATOMS: atom_id res chain seq x y z
N ARG A 1 5.23 -64.61 16.94
CA ARG A 1 4.96 -63.77 18.16
C ARG A 1 6.19 -62.90 18.53
N GLN A 2 7.41 -63.44 18.37
CA GLN A 2 8.65 -62.70 18.62
C GLN A 2 8.89 -61.60 17.54
N GLU A 3 8.68 -61.91 16.26
CA GLU A 3 8.78 -60.92 15.16
C GLU A 3 7.82 -59.75 15.30
N LEU A 4 6.59 -59.99 15.76
CA LEU A 4 5.59 -58.93 15.95
C LEU A 4 5.94 -58.04 17.14
N LEU A 5 6.61 -58.56 18.16
CA LEU A 5 7.15 -57.80 19.27
C LEU A 5 8.31 -56.91 18.83
N GLN A 6 9.21 -57.45 17.99
CA GLN A 6 10.34 -56.72 17.45
C GLN A 6 9.91 -55.50 16.62
N ILE A 7 8.94 -55.70 15.72
CA ILE A 7 8.37 -54.60 14.90
C ILE A 7 7.69 -53.53 15.78
N LYS A 8 7.08 -53.95 16.88
CA LYS A 8 6.46 -52.97 17.81
C LYS A 8 7.50 -52.17 18.62
N VAL A 9 8.61 -52.81 18.98
CA VAL A 9 9.72 -52.12 19.67
C VAL A 9 10.38 -51.10 18.73
N GLU A 10 10.69 -51.51 17.49
CA GLU A 10 11.27 -50.59 16.51
C GLU A 10 10.38 -49.37 16.23
N ARG A 11 9.08 -49.55 16.09
CA ARG A 11 8.12 -48.45 15.94
C ARG A 11 8.01 -47.53 17.18
N LEU A 12 8.17 -48.07 18.37
CA LEU A 12 8.19 -47.31 19.59
C LEU A 12 9.50 -46.51 19.74
N GLU A 13 10.63 -47.07 19.32
CA GLU A 13 11.90 -46.38 19.27
C GLU A 13 11.91 -45.26 18.23
N GLU A 14 11.35 -45.46 17.03
CA GLU A 14 11.17 -44.42 16.02
C GLU A 14 10.22 -43.31 16.53
N ALA A 15 9.12 -43.67 17.18
CA ALA A 15 8.19 -42.70 17.74
C ALA A 15 8.84 -41.88 18.89
N ASN A 16 9.65 -42.52 19.72
CA ASN A 16 10.36 -41.87 20.81
C ASN A 16 11.43 -40.88 20.28
N ASN A 17 12.19 -41.28 19.24
CA ASN A 17 13.14 -40.41 18.56
C ASN A 17 12.45 -39.18 17.92
N HIS A 18 11.23 -39.35 17.38
CA HIS A 18 10.42 -38.25 16.86
C HIS A 18 9.94 -37.31 17.98
N VAL A 19 9.60 -37.86 19.14
CA VAL A 19 9.17 -37.06 20.32
C VAL A 19 10.37 -36.27 20.87
N ASP A 20 11.55 -36.88 20.97
CA ASP A 20 12.76 -36.21 21.44
C ASP A 20 13.19 -35.07 20.49
N THR A 21 13.13 -35.29 19.17
CA THR A 21 13.39 -34.25 18.17
C THR A 21 12.38 -33.11 18.26
N SER A 22 11.12 -33.44 18.52
CA SER A 22 10.06 -32.43 18.71
C SER A 22 10.21 -31.68 20.03
N ALA A 23 10.71 -32.32 21.07
CA ALA A 23 10.99 -31.69 22.35
C ALA A 23 12.17 -30.73 22.27
N GLU A 24 13.24 -31.08 21.55
CA GLU A 24 14.36 -30.20 21.27
C GLU A 24 13.94 -28.98 20.43
N GLN A 25 13.12 -29.19 19.38
CA GLN A 25 12.56 -28.09 18.59
C GLN A 25 11.66 -27.17 19.42
N LEU A 26 10.85 -27.72 20.33
CA LEU A 26 10.04 -26.95 21.25
C LEU A 26 10.90 -26.17 22.26
N SER A 27 12.02 -26.72 22.69
CA SER A 27 12.99 -26.05 23.57
C SER A 27 13.62 -24.83 22.87
N VAL A 28 14.06 -25.00 21.63
CA VAL A 28 14.63 -23.90 20.81
C VAL A 28 13.57 -22.82 20.58
N ILE A 29 12.34 -23.19 20.22
CA ILE A 29 11.24 -22.24 20.03
C ILE A 29 10.93 -21.50 21.33
N LYS A 30 11.01 -22.15 22.49
CA LYS A 30 10.82 -21.50 23.79
C LYS A 30 11.94 -20.52 24.13
N GLU A 31 13.19 -20.85 23.84
CA GLU A 31 14.32 -19.95 24.02
C GLU A 31 14.21 -18.74 23.11
N ASP A 32 13.90 -18.96 21.82
CA ASP A 32 13.66 -17.88 20.86
C ASP A 32 12.48 -16.98 21.27
N ALA A 33 11.40 -17.58 21.77
CA ALA A 33 10.25 -16.83 22.27
C ALA A 33 10.60 -16.02 23.54
N THR A 34 11.45 -16.56 24.41
CA THR A 34 11.88 -15.86 25.64
C THR A 34 12.80 -14.70 25.27
N GLN A 35 13.73 -14.90 24.35
CA GLN A 35 14.59 -13.84 23.85
C GLN A 35 13.79 -12.74 23.16
N LEU A 36 12.78 -13.11 22.35
CA LEU A 36 11.89 -12.17 21.70
C LEU A 36 11.08 -11.33 22.71
N ILE A 37 10.66 -11.94 23.83
CA ILE A 37 9.96 -11.23 24.92
C ILE A 37 10.90 -10.23 25.61
N GLU A 38 12.15 -10.57 25.82
CA GLU A 38 13.15 -9.65 26.39
C GLU A 38 13.47 -8.49 25.42
N ASP A 39 13.63 -8.81 24.14
CA ASP A 39 13.82 -7.80 23.10
C ASP A 39 12.65 -6.84 23.01
N ILE A 40 11.41 -7.35 23.11
CA ILE A 40 10.19 -6.53 23.14
C ILE A 40 10.17 -5.61 24.36
N LYS A 41 10.50 -6.12 25.55
CA LYS A 41 10.56 -5.31 26.79
C LYS A 41 11.62 -4.22 26.70
N THR A 42 12.75 -4.53 26.08
CA THR A 42 13.82 -3.55 25.89
C THR A 42 13.35 -2.43 24.96
N VAL A 43 12.68 -2.77 23.87
CA VAL A 43 12.09 -1.80 22.93
C VAL A 43 10.95 -1.01 23.59
N GLU A 44 10.10 -1.64 24.40
CA GLU A 44 9.05 -0.95 25.17
C GLU A 44 9.65 0.08 26.13
N ASN A 45 10.71 -0.27 26.85
CA ASN A 45 11.42 0.65 27.75
C ASN A 45 12.12 1.79 27.00
N GLU A 46 12.67 1.52 25.82
CA GLU A 46 13.26 2.56 24.96
C GLU A 46 12.20 3.50 24.39
N VAL A 47 11.04 2.98 24.01
CA VAL A 47 9.89 3.78 23.58
C VAL A 47 9.36 4.65 24.70
N ASP A 48 9.22 4.10 25.92
CA ASP A 48 8.80 4.86 27.10
C ASP A 48 9.81 5.96 27.45
N ASN A 49 11.10 5.71 27.29
CA ASN A 49 12.15 6.73 27.46
C ASN A 49 12.09 7.84 26.40
N ILE A 50 11.70 7.50 25.17
CA ILE A 50 11.55 8.50 24.08
C ILE A 50 10.26 9.33 24.30
N VAL A 51 9.17 8.68 24.74
CA VAL A 51 7.86 9.32 24.99
C VAL A 51 7.90 10.21 26.23
N ASN A 52 8.66 9.81 27.27
CA ASN A 52 8.72 10.50 28.56
C ASN A 52 9.89 11.50 28.70
N GLN A 53 10.70 11.74 27.67
CA GLN A 53 11.66 12.84 27.70
C GLN A 53 10.89 14.17 27.73
N PRO A 54 11.07 15.02 28.74
CA PRO A 54 10.43 16.32 28.74
C PRO A 54 11.04 17.16 27.64
N ASN A 55 10.27 17.39 26.57
CA ASN A 55 10.62 18.34 25.52
C ASN A 55 10.58 19.77 26.09
N ASN A 56 11.62 20.17 26.82
CA ASN A 56 11.89 21.56 27.14
C ASN A 56 12.57 22.24 25.95
N ILE A 57 11.83 22.40 24.85
CA ILE A 57 12.14 23.42 23.86
C ILE A 57 11.03 24.48 23.97
N ILE A 58 11.33 25.55 24.71
CA ILE A 58 10.55 26.78 24.71
C ILE A 58 10.67 27.37 23.30
N ILE A 59 9.64 27.17 22.48
CA ILE A 59 9.47 27.93 21.24
C ILE A 59 8.54 29.09 21.58
N GLU A 60 9.11 30.27 21.64
CA GLU A 60 8.36 31.52 21.70
C GLU A 60 7.29 31.54 20.60
N GLN A 61 6.04 31.63 21.02
CA GLN A 61 4.92 31.94 20.14
C GLN A 61 5.09 33.35 19.58
N THR A 62 5.64 33.49 18.40
CA THR A 62 5.43 34.67 17.59
C THR A 62 4.27 34.45 16.64
N SER A 63 3.15 35.01 17.03
CA SER A 63 1.95 35.18 16.27
C SER A 63 2.18 35.96 14.98
N LYS A 64 1.72 35.45 13.86
CA LYS A 64 1.01 36.05 12.71
C LYS A 64 1.22 35.21 11.47
N PRO A 65 0.19 34.96 10.66
CA PRO A 65 0.32 34.14 9.46
C PRO A 65 1.20 34.91 8.46
N LYS A 66 2.44 34.50 8.33
CA LYS A 66 3.30 34.99 7.25
C LYS A 66 2.81 34.32 5.94
N LYS A 67 2.49 35.20 4.99
CA LYS A 67 2.11 34.91 3.60
C LYS A 67 2.76 33.63 3.07
N ARG A 68 1.90 32.70 2.62
CA ARG A 68 2.26 31.52 1.83
C ARG A 68 2.95 31.93 0.54
N PHE A 69 4.28 32.01 0.56
CA PHE A 69 5.08 32.22 -0.64
C PHE A 69 6.06 31.07 -0.80
N GLY A 70 5.88 30.28 -1.86
CA GLY A 70 7.00 29.57 -2.41
C GLY A 70 6.88 28.07 -2.69
N LEU A 71 5.80 27.36 -2.32
CA LEU A 71 5.63 25.95 -2.76
C LEU A 71 5.03 25.88 -4.18
N LYS A 72 5.73 26.46 -5.15
CA LYS A 72 5.27 26.47 -6.53
C LYS A 72 5.80 25.26 -7.32
N GLN A 73 4.85 24.40 -7.74
CA GLN A 73 4.82 23.81 -9.08
C GLN A 73 5.77 22.66 -9.48
N LYS A 74 6.66 22.07 -8.66
CA LYS A 74 7.56 21.01 -9.16
C LYS A 74 7.19 19.56 -8.81
N ILE A 75 6.41 19.34 -7.75
CA ILE A 75 6.21 17.98 -7.18
C ILE A 75 5.07 17.22 -7.83
N LEU A 76 4.15 17.87 -8.49
CA LEU A 76 2.81 17.37 -8.75
C LEU A 76 2.54 16.85 -10.15
N LYS A 77 3.53 16.77 -11.02
CA LYS A 77 3.31 16.23 -12.37
C LYS A 77 2.82 14.78 -12.39
N ALA A 78 3.20 13.96 -11.42
CA ALA A 78 2.76 12.56 -11.36
C ALA A 78 1.31 12.41 -10.89
N PHE A 79 0.84 13.31 -10.03
CA PHE A 79 -0.50 13.22 -9.44
C PHE A 79 -1.48 14.25 -10.01
N ASN A 80 -1.01 15.16 -10.85
CA ASN A 80 -1.80 16.24 -11.48
C ASN A 80 -2.62 17.06 -10.48
N VAL A 81 -2.11 17.23 -9.25
CA VAL A 81 -2.75 17.93 -8.14
C VAL A 81 -2.03 19.25 -7.88
N ASP A 82 -2.76 20.34 -7.82
CA ASP A 82 -2.26 21.65 -7.41
C ASP A 82 -2.63 21.92 -5.94
N THR A 83 -1.75 22.56 -5.17
CA THR A 83 -2.05 22.98 -3.80
C THR A 83 -3.26 23.89 -3.71
N GLU A 84 -3.57 24.63 -4.77
CA GLU A 84 -4.79 25.46 -4.84
C GLU A 84 -6.08 24.62 -4.86
N SER A 85 -5.98 23.32 -5.20
CA SER A 85 -7.10 22.40 -5.22
C SER A 85 -7.23 21.52 -3.95
N MET A 86 -6.34 21.72 -2.97
CA MET A 86 -6.38 20.98 -1.71
C MET A 86 -7.37 21.61 -0.73
N ASP A 87 -8.02 20.77 0.07
CA ASP A 87 -8.89 21.22 1.15
C ASP A 87 -8.12 21.63 2.40
N ASP A 88 -8.84 22.18 3.37
CA ASP A 88 -8.26 22.68 4.62
C ASP A 88 -7.62 21.55 5.41
N ASP A 89 -8.23 20.34 5.49
CA ASP A 89 -7.67 19.19 6.20
C ASP A 89 -6.34 18.75 5.60
N GLN A 90 -6.23 18.71 4.26
CA GLN A 90 -4.98 18.41 3.56
C GLN A 90 -3.92 19.50 3.78
N LEU A 91 -4.34 20.75 3.73
CA LEU A 91 -3.46 21.89 3.93
C LEU A 91 -2.95 21.96 5.37
N ASP A 92 -3.77 21.65 6.35
CA ASP A 92 -3.39 21.59 7.75
C ASP A 92 -2.34 20.51 7.99
N LEU A 93 -2.55 19.32 7.44
CA LEU A 93 -1.56 18.23 7.52
C LEU A 93 -0.22 18.61 6.88
N ILE A 94 -0.23 19.32 5.75
CA ILE A 94 0.99 19.83 5.12
C ILE A 94 1.63 20.94 5.97
N GLY A 95 0.79 21.81 6.56
CA GLY A 95 1.22 22.94 7.38
C GLY A 95 1.69 22.56 8.78
N ASP A 96 1.37 21.37 9.26
CA ASP A 96 1.77 20.87 10.56
C ASP A 96 3.29 20.84 10.74
N ASN A 97 3.72 21.07 11.98
CA ASN A 97 5.12 21.03 12.35
C ASN A 97 5.74 19.67 12.02
N ILE A 98 6.89 19.69 11.32
CA ILE A 98 7.68 18.51 11.01
C ILE A 98 8.32 17.86 12.26
N GLY A 99 8.24 18.49 13.43
CA GLY A 99 8.82 18.00 14.68
C GLY A 99 7.95 16.99 15.45
N LYS A 100 6.84 16.49 14.88
CA LYS A 100 5.96 15.49 15.53
C LYS A 100 5.66 14.34 14.58
N SER A 101 5.68 13.13 15.13
CA SER A 101 5.23 11.96 14.38
C SER A 101 3.75 12.05 14.04
N MET A 102 3.33 11.48 12.92
CA MET A 102 1.99 11.61 12.37
C MET A 102 1.50 10.28 11.81
N ILE A 103 0.23 9.98 12.04
CA ILE A 103 -0.49 8.88 11.38
C ILE A 103 -1.69 9.48 10.66
N VAL A 104 -1.75 9.28 9.35
CA VAL A 104 -2.82 9.79 8.49
C VAL A 104 -3.60 8.64 7.88
N ALA A 105 -4.88 8.55 8.24
CA ALA A 105 -5.82 7.63 7.61
C ALA A 105 -6.68 8.38 6.59
N GLY A 106 -7.08 7.67 5.54
CA GLY A 106 -8.02 8.24 4.57
C GLY A 106 -8.38 7.24 3.49
N CYS A 107 -9.51 7.45 2.83
CA CYS A 107 -9.98 6.58 1.76
C CYS A 107 -9.10 6.65 0.50
N ALA A 108 -9.37 5.77 -0.45
CA ALA A 108 -8.76 5.84 -1.78
C ALA A 108 -9.05 7.20 -2.43
N GLY A 109 -8.02 7.92 -2.88
CA GLY A 109 -8.19 9.22 -3.52
C GLY A 109 -8.26 10.42 -2.58
N SER A 110 -8.02 10.25 -1.28
CA SER A 110 -8.00 11.37 -0.31
C SER A 110 -6.70 12.20 -0.32
N GLY A 111 -5.72 11.86 -1.15
CA GLY A 111 -4.49 12.65 -1.27
C GLY A 111 -3.33 12.19 -0.36
N LYS A 112 -3.44 11.09 0.40
CA LYS A 112 -2.39 10.59 1.31
C LYS A 112 -1.00 10.59 0.70
N SER A 113 -0.82 9.93 -0.44
CA SER A 113 0.49 9.83 -1.12
C SER A 113 1.01 11.20 -1.58
N VAL A 114 0.11 12.12 -1.91
CA VAL A 114 0.45 13.50 -2.26
C VAL A 114 1.00 14.21 -1.02
N ILE A 115 0.31 14.11 0.11
CA ILE A 115 0.74 14.71 1.38
C ILE A 115 2.09 14.10 1.82
N ALA A 116 2.26 12.77 1.69
CA ALA A 116 3.53 12.10 1.98
C ALA A 116 4.71 12.70 1.19
N MET A 117 4.51 12.94 -0.11
CA MET A 117 5.51 13.57 -0.98
C MET A 117 5.78 15.03 -0.59
N TYR A 118 4.75 15.80 -0.24
CA TYR A 118 4.92 17.17 0.25
C TYR A 118 5.69 17.22 1.56
N LYS A 119 5.37 16.33 2.51
CA LYS A 119 6.12 16.24 3.77
C LYS A 119 7.59 15.92 3.54
N ALA A 120 7.88 14.96 2.65
CA ALA A 120 9.26 14.65 2.29
C ALA A 120 10.00 15.87 1.72
N GLN A 121 9.35 16.61 0.83
CA GLN A 121 9.92 17.84 0.25
C GLN A 121 10.12 18.93 1.32
N GLN A 122 9.14 19.14 2.19
CA GLN A 122 9.20 20.12 3.26
C GLN A 122 10.38 19.84 4.21
N ILE A 123 10.59 18.57 4.56
CA ILE A 123 11.72 18.14 5.40
C ILE A 123 13.06 18.44 4.71
N LEU A 124 13.18 18.11 3.42
CA LEU A 124 14.40 18.39 2.64
C LEU A 124 14.68 19.89 2.53
N GLU A 125 13.66 20.71 2.32
CA GLU A 125 13.78 22.19 2.27
C GLU A 125 14.18 22.77 3.61
N ALA A 126 13.79 22.13 4.71
CA ALA A 126 14.23 22.47 6.07
C ALA A 126 15.63 21.94 6.42
N GLY A 127 16.32 21.25 5.48
CA GLY A 127 17.64 20.66 5.69
C GLY A 127 17.63 19.36 6.49
N GLY A 128 16.46 18.72 6.65
CA GLY A 128 16.32 17.44 7.34
C GLY A 128 16.68 16.25 6.46
N ASP A 129 17.07 15.14 7.10
CA ASP A 129 17.32 13.86 6.43
C ASP A 129 16.03 13.02 6.45
N VAL A 130 15.53 12.61 5.27
CA VAL A 130 14.26 11.90 5.14
C VAL A 130 14.40 10.69 4.22
N ILE A 131 13.74 9.60 4.60
CA ILE A 131 13.52 8.41 3.76
C ILE A 131 12.03 8.25 3.55
N LEU A 132 11.62 8.08 2.28
CA LEU A 132 10.25 7.75 1.90
C LEU A 132 10.20 6.29 1.42
N ILE A 133 9.31 5.50 1.99
CA ILE A 133 9.13 4.07 1.70
C ILE A 133 7.74 3.84 1.12
N ALA A 134 7.69 3.31 -0.11
CA ALA A 134 6.47 2.83 -0.73
C ALA A 134 6.36 1.30 -0.57
N PHE A 135 5.14 0.78 -0.40
CA PHE A 135 4.94 -0.66 -0.22
C PHE A 135 5.40 -1.49 -1.41
N THR A 136 5.07 -1.09 -2.64
CA THR A 136 5.38 -1.86 -3.85
C THR A 136 6.37 -1.15 -4.77
N LYS A 137 7.14 -1.96 -5.53
CA LYS A 137 8.03 -1.45 -6.59
C LYS A 137 7.26 -0.67 -7.67
N SER A 138 6.04 -1.08 -7.99
CA SER A 138 5.21 -0.38 -8.98
C SER A 138 4.79 1.00 -8.48
N LEU A 139 4.36 1.11 -7.22
CA LEU A 139 4.01 2.37 -6.58
C LEU A 139 5.23 3.29 -6.48
N ASN A 140 6.38 2.78 -6.03
CA ASN A 140 7.63 3.53 -5.98
C ASN A 140 7.99 4.09 -7.38
N ARG A 141 7.92 3.27 -8.43
CA ARG A 141 8.21 3.69 -9.80
C ARG A 141 7.22 4.75 -10.30
N TYR A 142 5.93 4.59 -9.98
CA TYR A 142 4.89 5.55 -10.32
C TYR A 142 5.11 6.90 -9.62
N MET A 143 5.30 6.89 -8.31
CA MET A 143 5.56 8.10 -7.50
C MET A 143 6.87 8.78 -7.89
N SER A 144 7.88 8.01 -8.35
CA SER A 144 9.17 8.55 -8.79
C SER A 144 9.05 9.54 -9.98
N GLN A 145 7.96 9.53 -10.71
CA GLN A 145 7.73 10.49 -11.79
C GLN A 145 7.45 11.91 -11.28
N GLY A 146 6.90 12.04 -10.08
CA GLY A 146 6.59 13.33 -9.45
C GLY A 146 7.59 13.81 -8.41
N LYS A 147 8.58 12.99 -8.05
CA LYS A 147 9.55 13.35 -7.01
C LYS A 147 10.53 14.42 -7.45
N ALA A 148 11.00 15.22 -6.51
CA ALA A 148 12.15 16.09 -6.72
C ALA A 148 13.43 15.24 -6.87
N ASN A 149 14.38 15.68 -7.68
CA ASN A 149 15.67 14.99 -7.90
C ASN A 149 16.42 14.71 -6.59
N THR A 150 16.21 15.55 -5.56
CA THR A 150 16.78 15.40 -4.23
C THR A 150 16.29 14.15 -3.48
N LEU A 151 15.13 13.59 -3.84
CA LEU A 151 14.59 12.36 -3.26
C LEU A 151 15.11 11.08 -3.92
N ASP A 152 15.90 11.15 -5.00
CA ASP A 152 16.28 9.98 -5.79
C ASP A 152 16.95 8.85 -5.00
N LYS A 153 17.82 9.21 -4.06
CA LYS A 153 18.55 8.27 -3.19
C LYS A 153 17.84 7.99 -1.87
N LYS A 154 16.70 8.61 -1.62
CA LYS A 154 15.95 8.59 -0.36
C LYS A 154 14.54 7.99 -0.52
N PHE A 155 14.22 7.52 -1.71
CA PHE A 155 12.92 6.94 -2.03
C PHE A 155 13.05 5.47 -2.38
N PHE A 156 12.56 4.61 -1.50
CA PHE A 156 12.67 3.17 -1.59
C PHE A 156 11.29 2.53 -1.80
N TYR A 157 11.26 1.37 -2.43
CA TYR A 157 10.22 0.41 -2.12
C TYR A 157 10.71 -0.51 -0.99
N HIS A 158 9.78 -1.11 -0.25
CA HIS A 158 10.05 -1.79 1.02
C HIS A 158 11.22 -2.80 0.95
N TRP A 159 11.19 -3.75 0.00
CA TRP A 159 12.27 -4.75 -0.12
C TRP A 159 13.63 -4.14 -0.46
N GLN A 160 13.66 -3.08 -1.24
CA GLN A 160 14.90 -2.36 -1.53
C GLN A 160 15.48 -1.70 -0.27
N TRP A 161 14.62 -1.18 0.60
CA TRP A 161 15.06 -0.60 1.88
C TRP A 161 15.66 -1.69 2.78
N ILE A 162 15.04 -2.88 2.84
CA ILE A 162 15.57 -4.04 3.57
C ILE A 162 16.91 -4.50 2.97
N ASP A 163 16.98 -4.71 1.65
CA ASP A 163 18.19 -5.19 0.95
C ASP A 163 19.39 -4.24 1.13
N GLN A 164 19.14 -2.96 1.36
CA GLN A 164 20.16 -1.96 1.66
C GLN A 164 20.49 -1.84 3.17
N GLY A 165 20.04 -2.77 3.99
CA GLY A 165 20.35 -2.81 5.41
C GLY A 165 19.51 -1.85 6.26
N MET A 166 18.31 -1.50 5.79
CA MET A 166 17.35 -0.67 6.53
C MET A 166 17.94 0.68 6.99
N PRO A 167 18.43 1.53 6.07
CA PRO A 167 19.07 2.79 6.45
C PRO A 167 18.14 3.66 7.30
N SER A 168 18.71 4.29 8.33
CA SER A 168 18.04 5.23 9.21
C SER A 168 18.12 6.66 8.68
N ALA A 169 17.14 7.50 9.03
CA ALA A 169 17.11 8.93 8.75
C ALA A 169 16.49 9.70 9.92
N ASP A 170 16.56 11.04 9.91
CA ASP A 170 15.83 11.85 10.87
C ASP A 170 14.33 11.60 10.79
N TYR A 171 13.83 11.39 9.58
CA TYR A 171 12.40 11.19 9.30
C TYR A 171 12.20 9.98 8.41
N ILE A 172 11.28 9.10 8.81
CA ILE A 172 10.84 7.96 8.00
C ILE A 172 9.38 8.19 7.61
N ILE A 173 9.11 8.23 6.32
CA ILE A 173 7.77 8.35 5.77
C ILE A 173 7.40 7.03 5.12
N VAL A 174 6.25 6.44 5.49
CA VAL A 174 5.78 5.18 4.94
C VAL A 174 4.38 5.38 4.36
N ASP A 175 4.21 5.08 3.08
CA ASP A 175 2.91 5.03 2.42
C ASP A 175 2.37 3.60 2.40
N GLU A 176 1.05 3.44 2.45
CA GLU A 176 0.33 2.15 2.54
C GLU A 176 0.69 1.35 3.79
N ILE A 177 0.83 2.01 4.96
CA ILE A 177 1.28 1.40 6.23
C ILE A 177 0.42 0.20 6.67
N GLN A 178 -0.85 0.12 6.29
CA GLN A 178 -1.76 -0.99 6.61
C GLN A 178 -1.38 -2.33 5.97
N ASP A 179 -0.38 -2.36 5.09
CA ASP A 179 0.10 -3.60 4.46
C ASP A 179 1.29 -4.23 5.18
N PHE A 180 1.75 -3.60 6.25
CA PHE A 180 2.88 -4.04 7.03
C PHE A 180 2.43 -4.76 8.32
N ASP A 181 3.25 -5.71 8.76
CA ASP A 181 3.06 -6.36 10.05
C ASP A 181 3.70 -5.56 11.19
N LYS A 182 3.48 -6.00 12.43
CA LYS A 182 4.00 -5.32 13.63
C LYS A 182 5.51 -5.18 13.60
N LYS A 183 6.25 -6.22 13.18
CA LYS A 183 7.71 -6.22 13.13
C LYS A 183 8.23 -5.19 12.14
N GLU A 184 7.66 -5.15 10.94
CA GLU A 184 8.05 -4.18 9.92
C GLU A 184 7.77 -2.73 10.36
N ILE A 185 6.62 -2.50 11.02
CA ILE A 185 6.27 -1.16 11.54
C ILE A 185 7.26 -0.72 12.62
N LEU A 186 7.61 -1.60 13.55
CA LEU A 186 8.63 -1.31 14.55
C LEU A 186 9.99 -1.01 13.93
N GLN A 187 10.39 -1.70 12.86
CA GLN A 187 11.62 -1.40 12.13
C GLN A 187 11.60 0.03 11.54
N PHE A 188 10.45 0.49 11.01
CA PHE A 188 10.32 1.86 10.52
C PHE A 188 10.43 2.89 11.64
N ILE A 189 9.79 2.63 12.78
CA ILE A 189 9.87 3.49 13.96
C ILE A 189 11.32 3.58 14.45
N HIS A 190 12.00 2.44 14.53
CA HIS A 190 13.40 2.38 14.98
C HIS A 190 14.38 3.08 14.02
N ALA A 191 14.11 3.04 12.72
CA ALA A 191 14.90 3.73 11.71
C ALA A 191 14.71 5.26 11.73
N ALA A 192 13.64 5.77 12.35
CA ALA A 192 13.35 7.19 12.47
C ALA A 192 14.06 7.79 13.68
N LYS A 193 15.09 8.61 13.48
CA LYS A 193 15.86 9.23 14.57
C LYS A 193 15.08 10.35 15.29
N LYS A 194 14.11 10.99 14.61
CA LYS A 194 13.30 12.09 15.15
C LYS A 194 11.80 11.77 15.07
N CYS A 195 11.27 11.58 13.86
CA CYS A 195 9.83 11.40 13.64
C CYS A 195 9.54 10.40 12.53
N PHE A 196 8.39 9.74 12.63
CA PHE A 196 7.82 8.93 11.55
C PHE A 196 6.49 9.54 11.07
N TYR A 197 6.20 9.36 9.78
CA TYR A 197 4.94 9.74 9.15
C TYR A 197 4.35 8.55 8.42
N PHE A 198 3.23 8.04 8.91
CA PHE A 198 2.56 6.86 8.38
C PHE A 198 1.27 7.24 7.68
N PHE A 199 1.12 6.81 6.44
CA PHE A 199 -0.05 7.05 5.62
C PHE A 199 -0.70 5.73 5.24
N GLY A 200 -2.04 5.61 5.40
CA GLY A 200 -2.69 4.35 5.10
C GLY A 200 -4.21 4.40 5.02
N ASP A 201 -4.76 3.22 4.67
CA ASP A 201 -6.20 2.97 4.55
C ASP A 201 -6.49 1.53 4.94
N THR A 202 -7.10 1.32 6.09
CA THR A 202 -7.43 -0.03 6.57
C THR A 202 -8.36 -0.80 5.61
N ALA A 203 -9.23 -0.10 4.86
CA ALA A 203 -10.12 -0.72 3.89
C ALA A 203 -9.36 -1.31 2.69
N GLN A 204 -8.17 -0.80 2.38
CA GLN A 204 -7.31 -1.29 1.31
C GLN A 204 -6.30 -2.36 1.75
N SER A 205 -6.41 -2.92 2.96
CA SER A 205 -5.56 -4.01 3.42
C SER A 205 -5.96 -5.32 2.73
N ILE A 206 -5.22 -5.73 1.70
CA ILE A 206 -5.51 -6.90 0.87
C ILE A 206 -4.50 -8.04 1.02
N TYR A 207 -3.40 -7.83 1.75
CA TYR A 207 -2.34 -8.82 1.88
C TYR A 207 -2.57 -9.84 3.01
N LYS A 208 -3.65 -9.69 3.79
CA LYS A 208 -4.10 -10.72 4.75
C LYS A 208 -4.42 -12.05 4.06
N ALA A 209 -4.95 -12.02 2.86
CA ALA A 209 -5.24 -13.21 2.06
C ALA A 209 -3.99 -14.08 1.78
N PHE A 210 -2.78 -13.51 1.88
CA PHE A 210 -1.51 -14.22 1.74
C PHE A 210 -0.89 -14.64 3.09
N GLY A 211 -1.69 -14.65 4.16
CA GLY A 211 -1.23 -15.06 5.49
C GLY A 211 -0.43 -13.99 6.24
N LYS A 212 -0.32 -12.76 5.72
CA LYS A 212 0.40 -11.69 6.40
C LYS A 212 -0.45 -11.09 7.52
N MET A 213 0.05 -11.08 8.75
CA MET A 213 -0.61 -10.49 9.91
C MET A 213 -0.41 -8.97 9.96
N THR A 214 -1.09 -8.26 9.07
CA THR A 214 -1.02 -6.80 8.97
C THR A 214 -1.75 -6.11 10.12
N MET A 215 -1.29 -4.90 10.50
CA MET A 215 -1.93 -4.08 11.53
C MET A 215 -2.95 -3.12 10.93
N THR A 216 -4.01 -2.82 11.68
CA THR A 216 -4.92 -1.72 11.33
C THR A 216 -4.32 -0.38 11.77
N ILE A 217 -4.77 0.71 11.15
CA ILE A 217 -4.33 2.06 11.53
C ILE A 217 -4.58 2.33 13.03
N ASP A 218 -5.73 1.90 13.55
CA ASP A 218 -6.05 2.09 14.98
C ASP A 218 -5.12 1.27 15.89
N GLN A 219 -4.73 0.06 15.50
CA GLN A 219 -3.74 -0.72 16.26
C GLN A 219 -2.35 -0.05 16.24
N ILE A 220 -1.97 0.55 15.11
CA ILE A 220 -0.72 1.30 14.99
C ILE A 220 -0.78 2.55 15.90
N SER A 221 -1.89 3.27 15.90
CA SER A 221 -2.12 4.42 16.78
C SER A 221 -2.04 4.04 18.25
N GLN A 222 -2.69 2.95 18.65
CA GLN A 222 -2.61 2.45 20.03
C GLN A 222 -1.19 2.05 20.43
N MET A 223 -0.46 1.39 19.55
CA MET A 223 0.92 0.97 19.80
C MET A 223 1.89 2.15 19.94
N THR A 224 1.69 3.20 19.17
CA THR A 224 2.62 4.35 19.11
C THR A 224 2.20 5.51 19.99
N GLY A 225 0.96 5.54 20.50
CA GLY A 225 0.40 6.70 21.20
C GLY A 225 0.14 7.92 20.31
N VAL A 226 0.35 7.81 19.00
CA VAL A 226 0.14 8.91 18.04
C VAL A 226 -1.30 8.90 17.56
N ALA A 227 -2.00 10.03 17.72
CA ALA A 227 -3.38 10.17 17.25
C ALA A 227 -3.48 10.08 15.72
N VAL A 228 -4.60 9.55 15.23
CA VAL A 228 -4.86 9.44 13.80
C VAL A 228 -5.54 10.70 13.28
N SER A 229 -4.91 11.37 12.32
CA SER A 229 -5.56 12.39 11.50
C SER A 229 -6.29 11.72 10.35
N ARG A 230 -7.54 12.14 10.07
CA ARG A 230 -8.38 11.47 9.08
C ARG A 230 -8.73 12.40 7.93
N LEU A 231 -8.60 11.87 6.70
CA LEU A 231 -8.99 12.53 5.46
C LEU A 231 -10.25 11.88 4.92
N TYR A 232 -11.34 12.60 4.89
CA TYR A 232 -12.68 12.09 4.51
C TYR A 232 -13.00 12.32 3.04
N ASN A 233 -12.43 13.35 2.42
CA ASN A 233 -12.77 13.75 1.07
C ASN A 233 -12.05 12.89 0.03
N ASN A 234 -12.78 12.49 -1.00
CA ASN A 234 -12.26 11.75 -2.15
C ASN A 234 -12.28 12.65 -3.39
N TYR A 235 -11.10 12.97 -3.89
CA TYR A 235 -10.92 13.87 -5.04
C TYR A 235 -10.73 13.14 -6.36
N ARG A 236 -10.59 11.83 -6.32
CA ARG A 236 -10.21 11.05 -7.50
C ARG A 236 -11.37 10.28 -8.10
N LEU A 237 -12.08 9.53 -7.27
CA LEU A 237 -13.01 8.53 -7.75
C LEU A 237 -14.29 9.18 -8.27
N PRO A 238 -14.73 8.92 -9.52
CA PRO A 238 -16.00 9.39 -10.02
C PRO A 238 -17.15 8.92 -9.14
N LYS A 239 -18.13 9.79 -8.86
CA LYS A 239 -19.28 9.48 -7.98
C LYS A 239 -20.03 8.21 -8.37
N PRO A 240 -20.32 7.92 -9.66
CA PRO A 240 -21.00 6.68 -10.03
C PRO A 240 -20.17 5.42 -9.76
N VAL A 241 -18.84 5.49 -9.93
CA VAL A 241 -17.93 4.38 -9.61
C VAL A 241 -17.90 4.17 -8.11
N ALA A 242 -17.81 5.25 -7.32
CA ALA A 242 -17.86 5.20 -5.87
C ALA A 242 -19.14 4.51 -5.37
N LYS A 243 -20.30 4.89 -5.92
CA LYS A 243 -21.58 4.29 -5.55
C LYS A 243 -21.60 2.77 -5.81
N ILE A 244 -21.17 2.33 -6.99
CA ILE A 244 -21.13 0.90 -7.30
C ILE A 244 -20.16 0.15 -6.38
N THR A 245 -18.99 0.73 -6.06
CA THR A 245 -18.06 0.11 -5.12
C THR A 245 -18.64 -0.03 -3.73
N GLN A 246 -19.38 0.94 -3.25
CA GLN A 246 -20.06 0.87 -1.96
C GLN A 246 -21.16 -0.19 -1.96
N ASP A 247 -22.07 -0.13 -2.93
CA ASP A 247 -23.22 -1.04 -3.02
C ASP A 247 -22.77 -2.50 -3.21
N TYR A 248 -21.71 -2.72 -4.00
CA TYR A 248 -21.23 -4.06 -4.32
C TYR A 248 -20.45 -4.72 -3.18
N LEU A 249 -19.68 -3.95 -2.43
CA LEU A 249 -18.83 -4.55 -1.39
C LEU A 249 -19.63 -5.09 -0.22
N GLY A 250 -20.92 -4.67 -0.06
CA GLY A 250 -21.78 -5.16 1.01
C GLY A 250 -21.02 -5.11 2.34
N LEU A 251 -20.31 -4.02 2.57
CA LEU A 251 -19.53 -3.83 3.78
C LEU A 251 -20.55 -3.79 4.91
N ASP A 252 -20.54 -4.83 5.71
CA ASP A 252 -21.47 -5.06 6.79
C ASP A 252 -21.51 -3.79 7.66
N GLU A 253 -22.65 -3.10 7.73
CA GLU A 253 -22.85 -1.88 8.51
C GLU A 253 -22.50 -2.04 9.99
N LYS A 254 -22.38 -3.30 10.45
CA LYS A 254 -22.00 -3.67 11.80
C LYS A 254 -20.48 -3.61 12.06
N ASN A 255 -19.66 -3.42 11.05
CA ASN A 255 -18.21 -3.33 11.22
C ASN A 255 -17.83 -1.84 11.29
N ASP A 256 -17.58 -1.31 12.49
CA ASP A 256 -17.14 0.08 12.74
C ASP A 256 -15.93 0.54 11.90
N LYS A 257 -15.24 -0.40 11.27
CA LYS A 257 -14.08 -0.17 10.39
C LYS A 257 -14.44 0.38 9.00
N VAL A 258 -15.71 0.46 8.67
CA VAL A 258 -16.22 0.91 7.37
C VAL A 258 -16.74 2.34 7.41
N ARG A 259 -16.88 2.95 8.59
CA ARG A 259 -17.29 4.35 8.76
C ARG A 259 -16.48 5.32 7.93
N ASP A 260 -15.18 5.05 7.75
CA ASP A 260 -14.29 5.89 6.92
C ASP A 260 -14.73 6.00 5.47
N PHE A 261 -15.61 5.08 5.03
CA PHE A 261 -16.09 5.02 3.65
C PHE A 261 -17.44 5.75 3.47
N SER A 262 -18.35 5.54 4.41
CA SER A 262 -19.68 6.16 4.37
C SER A 262 -19.64 7.67 4.60
N GLU A 263 -18.59 8.15 5.27
CA GLU A 263 -18.38 9.56 5.58
C GLU A 263 -17.60 10.31 4.49
N SER A 264 -16.99 9.58 3.51
CA SER A 264 -16.21 10.20 2.45
C SER A 264 -17.09 11.07 1.54
N LEU A 265 -16.71 12.31 1.38
CA LEU A 265 -17.32 13.22 0.40
C LEU A 265 -16.60 13.05 -0.95
N TYR A 266 -17.36 12.65 -1.96
CA TYR A 266 -16.84 12.50 -3.32
C TYR A 266 -16.85 13.84 -4.05
N LEU A 267 -15.69 14.46 -4.17
CA LEU A 267 -15.51 15.80 -4.75
C LEU A 267 -14.95 15.76 -6.18
N SER A 268 -14.75 14.57 -6.74
CA SER A 268 -14.35 14.45 -8.15
C SER A 268 -15.36 15.15 -9.06
N LYS A 269 -14.85 15.90 -10.01
CA LYS A 269 -15.64 16.57 -11.05
C LYS A 269 -16.13 15.62 -12.14
N GLU A 270 -15.54 14.42 -12.21
CA GLU A 270 -15.86 13.41 -13.22
C GLU A 270 -17.11 12.62 -12.79
N ASN A 271 -18.01 12.40 -13.74
CA ASN A 271 -19.24 11.66 -13.57
C ASN A 271 -19.38 10.51 -14.57
N ALA A 272 -18.24 9.97 -15.07
CA ALA A 272 -18.25 8.85 -15.98
C ALA A 272 -18.96 7.64 -15.38
N LEU A 273 -19.95 7.11 -16.10
CA LEU A 273 -20.65 5.89 -15.70
C LEU A 273 -19.79 4.67 -16.00
N PRO A 274 -19.63 3.75 -15.05
CA PRO A 274 -19.01 2.48 -15.34
C PRO A 274 -19.86 1.67 -16.31
N VAL A 275 -19.22 0.97 -17.25
CA VAL A 275 -19.90 0.18 -18.27
C VAL A 275 -19.64 -1.30 -18.02
N ILE A 276 -20.71 -2.07 -17.89
CA ILE A 276 -20.66 -3.52 -17.78
C ILE A 276 -20.96 -4.11 -19.16
N MET A 277 -20.07 -4.97 -19.66
CA MET A 277 -20.23 -5.64 -20.95
C MET A 277 -20.30 -7.15 -20.74
N SER A 278 -21.37 -7.78 -21.17
CA SER A 278 -21.43 -9.24 -21.27
C SER A 278 -20.74 -9.68 -22.54
N CYS A 279 -19.95 -10.76 -22.44
CA CYS A 279 -19.25 -11.39 -23.55
C CYS A 279 -19.44 -12.91 -23.47
N GLU A 280 -19.52 -13.59 -24.59
CA GLU A 280 -19.74 -15.02 -24.66
C GLU A 280 -18.48 -15.84 -24.33
N SER A 281 -17.30 -15.25 -24.51
CA SER A 281 -16.03 -15.92 -24.26
C SER A 281 -14.94 -14.97 -23.77
N LYS A 282 -13.87 -15.52 -23.18
CA LYS A 282 -12.66 -14.79 -22.82
C LYS A 282 -11.99 -14.15 -24.04
N GLN A 283 -11.98 -14.86 -25.17
CA GLN A 283 -11.39 -14.32 -26.39
C GLN A 283 -12.16 -13.09 -26.90
N GLU A 284 -13.48 -13.12 -26.80
CA GLU A 284 -14.31 -11.95 -27.12
C GLU A 284 -13.99 -10.78 -26.21
N GLN A 285 -13.84 -11.01 -24.90
CA GLN A 285 -13.43 -9.97 -23.94
C GLN A 285 -12.10 -9.35 -24.35
N ILE A 286 -11.10 -10.15 -24.69
CA ILE A 286 -9.78 -9.68 -25.13
C ILE A 286 -9.90 -8.86 -26.41
N ASN A 287 -10.64 -9.34 -27.40
CA ASN A 287 -10.88 -8.60 -28.64
C ASN A 287 -11.58 -7.26 -28.39
N LYS A 288 -12.52 -7.25 -27.43
CA LYS A 288 -13.23 -6.02 -27.03
C LYS A 288 -12.29 -5.03 -26.38
N ILE A 289 -11.39 -5.47 -25.48
CA ILE A 289 -10.36 -4.61 -24.86
C ILE A 289 -9.50 -3.97 -25.95
N ILE A 290 -8.98 -4.75 -26.89
CA ILE A 290 -8.15 -4.25 -27.99
C ILE A 290 -8.93 -3.22 -28.83
N SER A 291 -10.18 -3.53 -29.15
CA SER A 291 -11.05 -2.63 -29.95
C SER A 291 -11.32 -1.31 -29.23
N ILE A 292 -11.72 -1.36 -27.97
CA ILE A 292 -12.00 -0.17 -27.15
C ILE A 292 -10.75 0.70 -27.04
N THR A 293 -9.62 0.10 -26.66
CA THR A 293 -8.37 0.82 -26.46
C THR A 293 -7.89 1.49 -27.74
N ARG A 294 -8.00 0.81 -28.89
CA ARG A 294 -7.64 1.39 -30.20
C ARG A 294 -8.57 2.50 -30.67
N LYS A 295 -9.87 2.32 -30.53
CA LYS A 295 -10.89 3.28 -31.01
C LYS A 295 -10.86 4.58 -30.24
N ASN A 296 -10.80 4.49 -28.92
CA ASN A 296 -11.00 5.65 -28.07
C ASN A 296 -9.70 6.37 -27.73
N LYS A 297 -8.55 5.87 -28.22
CA LYS A 297 -7.23 6.45 -27.91
C LYS A 297 -7.08 6.77 -26.42
N TYR A 298 -7.55 5.84 -25.57
CA TYR A 298 -7.43 6.02 -24.13
C TYR A 298 -5.97 6.23 -23.78
N ARG A 299 -5.73 7.25 -23.01
CA ARG A 299 -4.45 7.48 -22.36
C ARG A 299 -4.49 6.82 -21.00
N ASN A 300 -3.37 6.30 -20.55
CA ASN A 300 -3.20 5.74 -19.22
C ASN A 300 -4.28 4.69 -18.85
N VAL A 301 -4.35 3.61 -19.63
CA VAL A 301 -5.30 2.50 -19.41
C VAL A 301 -4.68 1.43 -18.49
N GLY A 302 -5.37 1.10 -17.41
CA GLY A 302 -5.10 -0.06 -16.56
C GLY A 302 -6.00 -1.24 -16.94
N ILE A 303 -5.41 -2.39 -17.27
CA ILE A 303 -6.12 -3.66 -17.45
C ILE A 303 -5.80 -4.51 -16.23
N LEU A 304 -6.78 -4.68 -15.36
CA LEU A 304 -6.57 -5.24 -14.03
C LEU A 304 -7.29 -6.58 -13.91
N VAL A 305 -6.57 -7.60 -13.44
CA VAL A 305 -7.06 -8.97 -13.31
C VAL A 305 -6.83 -9.52 -11.91
N ALA A 306 -7.54 -10.61 -11.55
CA ALA A 306 -7.49 -11.18 -10.22
C ALA A 306 -6.14 -11.85 -9.92
N ASP A 307 -5.56 -12.56 -10.89
CA ASP A 307 -4.38 -13.39 -10.70
C ASP A 307 -3.37 -13.29 -11.86
N ASN A 308 -2.23 -13.93 -11.66
CA ASN A 308 -1.14 -13.94 -12.63
C ASN A 308 -1.39 -14.84 -13.84
N GLU A 309 -2.23 -15.86 -13.73
CA GLU A 309 -2.57 -16.75 -14.85
C GLU A 309 -3.36 -15.96 -15.91
N MET A 310 -4.28 -15.12 -15.45
CA MET A 310 -5.01 -14.19 -16.32
C MET A 310 -4.10 -13.18 -17.01
N VAL A 311 -3.03 -12.71 -16.34
CA VAL A 311 -2.03 -11.83 -16.97
C VAL A 311 -1.38 -12.54 -18.15
N ILE A 312 -0.95 -13.80 -17.97
CA ILE A 312 -0.30 -14.57 -19.04
C ILE A 312 -1.28 -14.84 -20.19
N GLU A 313 -2.52 -15.24 -19.89
CA GLU A 313 -3.55 -15.53 -20.89
C GLU A 313 -3.79 -14.31 -21.80
N ILE A 314 -3.98 -13.14 -21.21
CA ILE A 314 -4.18 -11.89 -21.96
C ILE A 314 -2.93 -11.51 -22.74
N MET A 315 -1.75 -11.61 -22.13
CA MET A 315 -0.49 -11.26 -22.81
C MET A 315 -0.22 -12.11 -24.04
N ASN A 316 -0.48 -13.42 -23.96
CA ASN A 316 -0.33 -14.32 -25.11
C ASN A 316 -1.24 -13.89 -26.27
N SER A 317 -2.50 -13.55 -25.98
CA SER A 317 -3.46 -13.06 -26.95
C SER A 317 -3.08 -11.69 -27.52
N PHE A 318 -2.56 -10.77 -26.70
CA PHE A 318 -2.09 -9.47 -27.17
C PHE A 318 -0.87 -9.60 -28.06
N THR A 319 0.07 -10.49 -27.73
CA THR A 319 1.24 -10.78 -28.56
C THR A 319 0.81 -11.33 -29.92
N SER A 320 -0.10 -12.29 -29.96
CA SER A 320 -0.64 -12.87 -31.19
C SER A 320 -1.36 -11.83 -32.05
N SER A 321 -2.03 -10.86 -31.42
CA SER A 321 -2.74 -9.75 -32.09
C SER A 321 -1.86 -8.54 -32.41
N LYS A 322 -0.56 -8.61 -32.13
CA LYS A 322 0.39 -7.49 -32.24
C LYS A 322 -0.12 -6.22 -31.53
N PHE A 323 -0.75 -6.41 -30.37
CA PHE A 323 -1.24 -5.30 -29.56
C PHE A 323 -0.18 -4.94 -28.51
N ALA A 324 0.33 -3.71 -28.57
CA ALA A 324 1.33 -3.22 -27.63
C ALA A 324 0.71 -3.00 -26.25
N CYS A 325 1.23 -3.69 -25.24
CA CYS A 325 0.82 -3.57 -23.84
C CYS A 325 2.04 -3.82 -22.95
N GLU A 326 2.16 -3.04 -21.91
CA GLU A 326 3.14 -3.27 -20.86
C GLU A 326 2.50 -4.09 -19.73
N PHE A 327 3.27 -4.96 -19.10
CA PHE A 327 2.69 -5.86 -18.12
C PHE A 327 3.61 -6.15 -16.95
N LYS A 328 3.00 -6.57 -15.86
CA LYS A 328 3.69 -7.11 -14.70
C LYS A 328 3.15 -8.48 -14.35
N TYR A 329 4.05 -9.45 -14.38
CA TYR A 329 3.84 -10.81 -13.92
C TYR A 329 4.78 -11.10 -12.74
N ASN A 330 4.23 -11.55 -11.62
CA ASN A 330 4.98 -11.84 -10.42
C ASN A 330 4.65 -13.25 -9.90
N ALA A 331 5.48 -14.23 -10.24
CA ALA A 331 5.31 -15.63 -9.84
C ALA A 331 5.70 -15.89 -8.37
N GLY A 332 6.43 -14.98 -7.74
CA GLY A 332 6.91 -15.09 -6.37
C GLY A 332 8.18 -14.27 -6.11
N TYR A 333 8.62 -14.24 -4.86
CA TYR A 333 9.86 -13.55 -4.50
C TYR A 333 11.05 -14.26 -5.17
N ASN A 334 11.89 -13.48 -5.87
CA ASN A 334 13.07 -13.96 -6.61
C ASN A 334 12.80 -15.07 -7.66
N ASP A 335 11.55 -15.25 -8.10
CA ASP A 335 11.24 -16.19 -9.17
C ASP A 335 11.75 -15.66 -10.52
N LEU A 336 12.53 -16.50 -11.23
CA LEU A 336 13.13 -16.14 -12.52
C LEU A 336 12.09 -15.90 -13.63
N ARG A 337 10.84 -16.34 -13.43
CA ARG A 337 9.72 -16.09 -14.34
C ARG A 337 9.14 -14.70 -14.20
N ASN A 338 9.53 -13.94 -13.16
CA ASN A 338 9.04 -12.58 -12.94
C ASN A 338 9.37 -11.69 -14.13
N LYS A 339 8.35 -11.00 -14.64
CA LYS A 339 8.49 -10.04 -15.73
C LYS A 339 7.79 -8.73 -15.36
N ASP A 340 8.49 -7.64 -15.52
CA ASP A 340 7.98 -6.31 -15.25
C ASP A 340 8.45 -5.34 -16.36
N THR A 341 7.58 -5.09 -17.32
CA THR A 341 7.82 -4.17 -18.44
C THR A 341 7.15 -2.82 -18.26
N LEU A 342 6.54 -2.57 -17.07
CA LEU A 342 5.79 -1.34 -16.81
C LEU A 342 6.67 -0.10 -16.98
N ASN A 343 6.20 0.82 -17.80
CA ASN A 343 6.81 2.14 -18.01
C ASN A 343 5.70 3.21 -17.96
N PHE A 344 5.61 3.93 -16.87
CA PHE A 344 4.57 4.95 -16.67
C PHE A 344 4.81 6.24 -17.47
N LYS A 345 5.88 6.29 -18.26
CA LYS A 345 6.16 7.41 -19.20
C LYS A 345 5.54 7.21 -20.57
N THR A 346 5.02 6.01 -20.85
CA THR A 346 4.36 5.68 -22.13
C THR A 346 2.84 5.67 -21.97
N GLU A 347 2.14 5.81 -23.09
CA GLU A 347 0.68 5.70 -23.18
C GLU A 347 0.20 4.26 -23.39
N HIS A 348 1.10 3.28 -23.48
CA HIS A 348 0.71 1.88 -23.66
C HIS A 348 -0.15 1.42 -22.47
N PRO A 349 -1.19 0.60 -22.71
CA PRO A 349 -1.97 0.00 -21.62
C PRO A 349 -1.08 -0.79 -20.68
N LYS A 350 -1.47 -0.82 -19.40
CA LYS A 350 -0.75 -1.50 -18.32
C LYS A 350 -1.58 -2.68 -17.83
N LEU A 351 -1.08 -3.90 -18.05
CA LEU A 351 -1.74 -5.14 -17.59
C LEU A 351 -1.06 -5.68 -16.34
N MET A 352 -1.85 -5.91 -15.30
CA MET A 352 -1.35 -6.42 -14.02
C MET A 352 -2.47 -6.97 -13.13
N THR A 353 -2.09 -7.64 -12.04
CA THR A 353 -3.06 -8.06 -11.02
C THR A 353 -3.57 -6.89 -10.18
N TYR A 354 -4.73 -7.04 -9.52
CA TYR A 354 -5.30 -6.09 -8.57
C TYR A 354 -4.28 -5.68 -7.49
N HIS A 355 -3.54 -6.66 -6.97
CA HIS A 355 -2.49 -6.42 -5.97
C HIS A 355 -1.34 -5.58 -6.51
N SER A 356 -0.92 -5.83 -7.74
CA SER A 356 0.15 -5.05 -8.37
C SER A 356 -0.27 -3.62 -8.73
N ALA A 357 -1.57 -3.38 -8.90
CA ALA A 357 -2.15 -2.08 -9.19
C ALA A 357 -2.34 -1.21 -7.95
N LYS A 358 -2.17 -1.76 -6.74
CA LYS A 358 -2.36 -1.01 -5.51
C LYS A 358 -1.48 0.24 -5.48
N GLY A 359 -2.07 1.37 -5.11
CA GLY A 359 -1.42 2.70 -5.11
C GLY A 359 -1.33 3.38 -6.48
N LEU A 360 -1.50 2.64 -7.58
CA LEU A 360 -1.47 3.22 -8.94
C LEU A 360 -2.78 3.94 -9.28
N GLN A 361 -2.74 4.73 -10.36
CA GLN A 361 -3.90 5.47 -10.86
C GLN A 361 -3.92 5.43 -12.39
N PHE A 362 -5.11 5.27 -12.94
CA PHE A 362 -5.35 5.19 -14.38
C PHE A 362 -6.52 6.08 -14.79
N GLU A 363 -6.47 6.64 -15.97
CA GLU A 363 -7.61 7.37 -16.54
C GLU A 363 -8.78 6.41 -16.75
N THR A 364 -8.51 5.24 -17.27
CA THR A 364 -9.51 4.19 -17.52
C THR A 364 -9.03 2.88 -16.94
N VAL A 365 -9.91 2.19 -16.21
CA VAL A 365 -9.68 0.85 -15.69
C VAL A 365 -10.60 -0.14 -16.39
N ILE A 366 -10.03 -1.22 -16.90
CA ILE A 366 -10.75 -2.35 -17.49
C ILE A 366 -10.52 -3.58 -16.60
N ILE A 367 -11.60 -4.23 -16.18
CA ILE A 367 -11.57 -5.42 -15.32
C ILE A 367 -12.17 -6.60 -16.12
N PRO A 368 -11.34 -7.33 -16.90
CA PRO A 368 -11.81 -8.49 -17.64
C PRO A 368 -11.91 -9.73 -16.76
N PHE A 369 -12.59 -10.75 -17.25
CA PHE A 369 -12.73 -12.08 -16.64
C PHE A 369 -13.37 -12.07 -15.24
N TYR A 370 -14.15 -11.03 -14.95
CA TYR A 370 -14.81 -10.91 -13.68
C TYR A 370 -15.94 -11.93 -13.53
N ASN A 371 -15.85 -12.79 -12.50
CA ASN A 371 -16.81 -13.87 -12.20
C ASN A 371 -17.55 -13.68 -10.87
N GLY A 372 -17.51 -12.50 -10.30
CA GLY A 372 -17.98 -12.24 -8.94
C GLY A 372 -16.86 -12.35 -7.89
N ALA A 373 -17.02 -11.68 -6.77
CA ALA A 373 -16.17 -11.82 -5.59
C ALA A 373 -16.90 -12.66 -4.54
N ARG A 374 -16.30 -13.79 -4.13
CA ARG A 374 -16.94 -14.85 -3.33
C ARG A 374 -16.78 -14.59 -1.83
N ASN A 375 -15.72 -13.94 -1.43
CA ASN A 375 -15.35 -13.71 -0.03
C ASN A 375 -14.88 -12.27 0.18
N THR A 376 -14.68 -11.90 1.44
CA THR A 376 -14.28 -10.53 1.83
C THR A 376 -12.95 -10.11 1.23
N ASP A 377 -11.98 -11.00 1.09
CA ASP A 377 -10.66 -10.65 0.57
C ASP A 377 -10.71 -10.40 -0.94
N GLU A 378 -11.46 -11.22 -1.69
CA GLU A 378 -11.72 -10.99 -3.12
C GLU A 378 -12.48 -9.68 -3.34
N LYS A 379 -13.47 -9.36 -2.48
CA LYS A 379 -14.19 -8.08 -2.52
C LYS A 379 -13.25 -6.90 -2.30
N LYS A 380 -12.36 -6.99 -1.32
CA LYS A 380 -11.35 -5.95 -1.07
C LYS A 380 -10.37 -5.79 -2.24
N ALA A 381 -9.92 -6.90 -2.82
CA ALA A 381 -9.03 -6.87 -3.99
C ALA A 381 -9.71 -6.21 -5.19
N LEU A 382 -10.98 -6.57 -5.46
CA LEU A 382 -11.80 -5.92 -6.48
C LEU A 382 -12.02 -4.43 -6.19
N TYR A 383 -12.30 -4.08 -4.93
CA TYR A 383 -12.42 -2.69 -4.51
C TYR A 383 -11.14 -1.91 -4.84
N VAL A 384 -9.97 -2.47 -4.52
CA VAL A 384 -8.70 -1.85 -4.91
C VAL A 384 -8.65 -1.62 -6.41
N ALA A 385 -9.03 -2.60 -7.25
CA ALA A 385 -9.02 -2.45 -8.70
C ALA A 385 -9.98 -1.36 -9.18
N MET A 386 -11.23 -1.37 -8.72
CA MET A 386 -12.26 -0.39 -9.11
C MET A 386 -11.89 1.04 -8.72
N THR A 387 -11.21 1.20 -7.59
CA THR A 387 -10.78 2.53 -7.10
C THR A 387 -9.50 3.05 -7.73
N ARG A 388 -8.96 2.38 -8.75
CA ARG A 388 -7.76 2.87 -9.47
C ARG A 388 -8.08 3.88 -10.55
N THR A 389 -9.33 4.03 -10.97
CA THR A 389 -9.72 5.02 -11.98
C THR A 389 -9.87 6.43 -11.37
N TYR A 390 -9.62 7.44 -12.22
CA TYR A 390 -9.89 8.82 -11.88
C TYR A 390 -10.79 9.52 -12.92
N ARG A 391 -11.27 8.78 -13.92
CA ARG A 391 -12.18 9.27 -14.94
C ARG A 391 -13.29 8.29 -15.28
#